data_f9c317d30904aa901b92bdbaa0a5fbe8
#
_entry.id   f9c317d30904aa901b92bdbaa0a5fbe8
#
_cell.length_a   1.000
_cell.length_b   1.000
_cell.length_c   1.000
_cell.angle_alpha   90.00
_cell.angle_beta   90.00
_cell.angle_gamma   90.00
#
_symmetry.space_group_name_H-M   'P 1'
#
loop_
_entity.id
_entity.type
_entity.pdbx_description
1 polymer ?
#
loop_
_entity_poly.entity_id
_entity_poly.type
_entity_poly.pdbx_seq_one_letter_code
_entity_poly.pdbx_strand_id
1 'polypeptide(L)'
;MRRANTFDVRPLSHRGRLALIELLDSSAACFNEINYHRRQAYFSARYDADDHHNVSELEDIVRDAASQEEYRNKYIQQLSSSIPQQLERKNWQTWTGFFALLRKYRDSDDTEVTDEPGPPGYWKEGGTRQLHTVIRNDTYSLELGERSRLELPLGKELKEKYGYGYHEKLRLEVRGRPHWEGPNGSLELAYDRSAETFTAHQSVGRTHTAPVRRFADTPALAITSGEDDGVVAAVDIGANNLAAVVTSEGDHVVFHGRPCFERFHDLTAEIADLQSRLPAGQYYSERIGRLYRRRQEQRNHAQDALVRHLARWLVERGVTDLYVGKLDDVRKKHWSATVNEKTDLFWAHGRFRDRLEDVLEDECRITVHEESEAGTSSTCPSCGGENVHRSGDDFQCLSCGFEGHSDVVGAVNFLAEQADLEGGPMARPAAREQNSPRDAVACLEWDDHRWQRRDRSTKEEPADRSTREGNLVSGGTGTA
;
A
#
# COMPACT_ATOMS: atom_id res chain seq x y z
N MET A 1 4.73 4.14 16.18
CA MET A 1 4.26 3.34 15.03
C MET A 1 4.24 1.86 15.40
N ARG A 2 3.37 1.05 14.84
CA ARG A 2 3.35 -0.41 15.05
C ARG A 2 3.75 -1.08 13.75
N ARG A 3 4.52 -2.15 13.85
CA ARG A 3 4.96 -2.98 12.73
C ARG A 3 4.19 -4.30 12.75
N ALA A 4 4.13 -5.00 11.63
CA ALA A 4 3.47 -6.29 11.55
C ALA A 4 4.43 -7.37 11.03
N ASN A 5 4.52 -8.47 11.77
CA ASN A 5 5.09 -9.71 11.29
C ASN A 5 3.98 -10.52 10.62
N THR A 6 4.26 -11.10 9.48
CA THR A 6 3.33 -11.97 8.75
C THR A 6 3.87 -13.39 8.70
N PHE A 7 3.05 -14.36 9.06
CA PHE A 7 3.38 -15.76 9.09
C PHE A 7 2.33 -16.59 8.37
N ASP A 8 2.75 -17.61 7.65
CA ASP A 8 1.86 -18.71 7.28
C ASP A 8 1.66 -19.62 8.46
N VAL A 9 0.42 -19.99 8.76
CA VAL A 9 0.12 -20.87 9.89
C VAL A 9 -0.68 -22.09 9.45
N ARG A 10 -0.44 -23.21 10.08
CA ARG A 10 -1.11 -24.49 9.78
C ARG A 10 -1.60 -25.20 11.04
N PRO A 11 -2.88 -25.58 11.10
CA PRO A 11 -3.37 -26.46 12.16
C PRO A 11 -2.65 -27.80 12.14
N LEU A 12 -2.25 -28.30 13.32
CA LEU A 12 -1.49 -29.55 13.45
C LEU A 12 -2.35 -30.82 13.22
N SER A 13 -3.66 -30.68 13.12
CA SER A 13 -4.59 -31.79 12.93
C SER A 13 -5.83 -31.36 12.16
N HIS A 14 -6.56 -32.33 11.58
CA HIS A 14 -7.85 -32.09 10.95
C HIS A 14 -8.87 -31.48 11.93
N ARG A 15 -8.92 -32.01 13.17
CA ARG A 15 -9.71 -31.45 14.28
C ARG A 15 -9.40 -29.97 14.51
N GLY A 16 -8.11 -29.63 14.55
CA GLY A 16 -7.65 -28.26 14.73
C GLY A 16 -8.02 -27.35 13.54
N ARG A 17 -7.99 -27.87 12.31
CA ARG A 17 -8.44 -27.12 11.13
C ARG A 17 -9.93 -26.76 11.20
N LEU A 18 -10.77 -27.72 11.57
CA LEU A 18 -12.20 -27.46 11.71
C LEU A 18 -12.50 -26.47 12.84
N ALA A 19 -11.85 -26.63 13.99
CA ALA A 19 -11.99 -25.69 15.11
C ALA A 19 -11.54 -24.27 14.74
N LEU A 20 -10.45 -24.12 13.99
CA LEU A 20 -9.97 -22.83 13.54
C LEU A 20 -10.94 -22.18 12.55
N ILE A 21 -11.43 -22.90 11.55
CA ILE A 21 -12.40 -22.38 10.59
C ILE A 21 -13.68 -21.90 11.31
N GLU A 22 -14.20 -22.67 12.28
CA GLU A 22 -15.38 -22.29 13.03
C GLU A 22 -15.13 -21.08 13.95
N LEU A 23 -13.95 -20.99 14.55
CA LEU A 23 -13.51 -19.81 15.32
C LEU A 23 -13.53 -18.55 14.44
N LEU A 24 -12.97 -18.63 13.23
CA LEU A 24 -12.92 -17.52 12.30
C LEU A 24 -14.30 -17.15 11.77
N ASP A 25 -15.16 -18.12 11.47
CA ASP A 25 -16.54 -17.89 11.02
C ASP A 25 -17.40 -17.23 12.11
N SER A 26 -17.31 -17.72 13.36
CA SER A 26 -17.99 -17.12 14.50
C SER A 26 -17.50 -15.71 14.81
N SER A 27 -16.19 -15.45 14.62
CA SER A 27 -15.61 -14.12 14.75
C SER A 27 -16.15 -13.17 13.68
N ALA A 28 -16.22 -13.62 12.43
CA ALA A 28 -16.78 -12.83 11.34
C ALA A 28 -18.30 -12.58 11.52
N ALA A 29 -19.03 -13.55 12.08
CA ALA A 29 -20.43 -13.38 12.44
C ALA A 29 -20.61 -12.30 13.51
N CYS A 30 -19.79 -12.35 14.58
CA CYS A 30 -19.80 -11.35 15.65
C CYS A 30 -19.49 -9.93 15.11
N PHE A 31 -18.42 -9.77 14.32
CA PHE A 31 -18.06 -8.51 13.71
C PHE A 31 -19.19 -7.95 12.83
N ASN A 32 -19.77 -8.80 11.99
CA ASN A 32 -20.85 -8.40 11.08
C ASN A 32 -22.13 -8.03 11.82
N GLU A 33 -22.42 -8.68 12.93
CA GLU A 33 -23.59 -8.33 13.76
C GLU A 33 -23.40 -6.96 14.46
N ILE A 34 -22.21 -6.72 15.03
CA ILE A 34 -21.83 -5.40 15.58
C ILE A 34 -22.00 -4.33 14.50
N ASN A 35 -21.46 -4.59 13.31
CA ASN A 35 -21.52 -3.65 12.19
C ASN A 35 -22.97 -3.44 11.69
N TYR A 36 -23.81 -4.48 11.72
CA TYR A 36 -25.21 -4.36 11.36
C TYR A 36 -25.94 -3.38 12.28
N HIS A 37 -25.80 -3.49 13.60
CA HIS A 37 -26.46 -2.60 14.56
C HIS A 37 -25.99 -1.15 14.40
N ARG A 38 -24.67 -0.94 14.21
CA ARG A 38 -24.11 0.39 13.95
C ARG A 38 -24.60 0.98 12.63
N ARG A 39 -24.71 0.18 11.58
CA ARG A 39 -25.26 0.64 10.31
C ARG A 39 -26.74 0.99 10.40
N GLN A 40 -27.53 0.19 11.13
CA GLN A 40 -28.95 0.51 11.37
C GLN A 40 -29.08 1.85 12.11
N ALA A 41 -28.32 2.05 13.19
CA ALA A 41 -28.32 3.31 13.93
C ALA A 41 -27.92 4.51 13.07
N TYR A 42 -26.86 4.36 12.27
CA TYR A 42 -26.38 5.39 11.33
C TYR A 42 -27.46 5.77 10.32
N PHE A 43 -28.06 4.78 9.64
CA PHE A 43 -29.06 5.07 8.60
C PHE A 43 -30.37 5.61 9.19
N SER A 44 -30.81 5.11 10.36
CA SER A 44 -31.97 5.68 11.05
C SER A 44 -31.74 7.15 11.40
N ALA A 45 -30.62 7.49 12.04
CA ALA A 45 -30.32 8.86 12.43
C ALA A 45 -30.07 9.80 11.24
N ARG A 46 -29.48 9.29 10.15
CA ARG A 46 -29.17 10.11 8.97
C ARG A 46 -30.41 10.47 8.15
N TYR A 47 -31.39 9.57 8.06
CA TYR A 47 -32.58 9.74 7.24
C TYR A 47 -33.83 10.08 8.08
N ASP A 48 -33.65 10.42 9.34
CA ASP A 48 -34.74 10.97 10.15
C ASP A 48 -35.09 12.36 9.61
N ALA A 49 -36.35 12.51 9.17
CA ALA A 49 -36.81 13.74 8.55
C ALA A 49 -36.96 14.91 9.56
N ASP A 50 -37.03 14.59 10.84
CA ASP A 50 -37.32 15.55 11.90
C ASP A 50 -36.04 16.03 12.63
N ASP A 51 -34.89 15.35 12.46
CA ASP A 51 -33.64 15.67 13.19
C ASP A 51 -32.41 15.65 12.28
N HIS A 52 -31.80 16.82 12.07
CA HIS A 52 -30.59 16.98 11.27
C HIS A 52 -29.33 16.84 12.14
N HIS A 53 -28.90 15.61 12.38
CA HIS A 53 -27.68 15.34 13.15
C HIS A 53 -26.39 15.82 12.45
N ASN A 54 -25.55 16.50 13.20
CA ASN A 54 -24.17 16.78 12.77
C ASN A 54 -23.31 15.50 12.83
N VAL A 55 -22.06 15.56 12.30
CA VAL A 55 -21.20 14.35 12.23
C VAL A 55 -20.85 13.81 13.62
N SER A 56 -20.69 14.67 14.63
CA SER A 56 -20.34 14.26 15.98
C SER A 56 -21.50 13.55 16.67
N GLU A 57 -22.73 14.04 16.50
CA GLU A 57 -23.95 13.40 17.00
C GLU A 57 -24.17 12.03 16.35
N LEU A 58 -23.99 11.92 15.03
CA LEU A 58 -24.04 10.63 14.33
C LEU A 58 -22.97 9.65 14.86
N GLU A 59 -21.76 10.14 15.16
CA GLU A 59 -20.70 9.32 15.73
C GLU A 59 -21.08 8.77 17.11
N ASP A 60 -21.66 9.59 17.97
CA ASP A 60 -22.11 9.17 19.31
C ASP A 60 -23.25 8.15 19.23
N ILE A 61 -24.26 8.38 18.39
CA ILE A 61 -25.36 7.44 18.15
C ILE A 61 -24.83 6.08 17.69
N VAL A 62 -23.91 6.06 16.74
CA VAL A 62 -23.33 4.83 16.19
C VAL A 62 -22.44 4.12 17.21
N ARG A 63 -21.73 4.88 18.06
CA ARG A 63 -20.91 4.31 19.14
C ARG A 63 -21.79 3.55 20.14
N ASP A 64 -22.88 4.16 20.57
CA ASP A 64 -23.78 3.62 21.59
C ASP A 64 -24.64 2.45 21.08
N ALA A 65 -24.77 2.30 19.76
CA ALA A 65 -25.54 1.22 19.14
C ALA A 65 -24.95 -0.19 19.34
N ALA A 66 -23.72 -0.32 19.84
CA ALA A 66 -23.08 -1.62 20.07
C ALA A 66 -22.14 -1.57 21.27
N SER A 67 -22.48 -2.29 22.35
CA SER A 67 -21.67 -2.33 23.56
C SER A 67 -20.76 -3.57 23.60
N GLN A 68 -19.52 -3.40 24.11
CA GLN A 68 -18.57 -4.52 24.28
C GLN A 68 -19.13 -5.60 25.20
N GLU A 69 -19.85 -5.23 26.25
CA GLU A 69 -20.38 -6.16 27.23
C GLU A 69 -21.45 -7.09 26.63
N GLU A 70 -22.34 -6.56 25.81
CA GLU A 70 -23.39 -7.31 25.15
C GLU A 70 -22.82 -8.42 24.26
N TYR A 71 -21.91 -8.06 23.35
CA TYR A 71 -21.31 -9.03 22.42
C TYR A 71 -20.36 -9.99 23.10
N ARG A 72 -19.64 -9.55 24.17
CA ARG A 72 -18.89 -10.44 25.02
C ARG A 72 -19.80 -11.52 25.62
N ASN A 73 -20.91 -11.12 26.24
CA ASN A 73 -21.82 -12.06 26.89
C ASN A 73 -22.47 -13.03 25.87
N LYS A 74 -22.81 -12.54 24.69
CA LYS A 74 -23.38 -13.38 23.63
C LYS A 74 -22.41 -14.39 23.05
N TYR A 75 -21.17 -14.00 22.80
CA TYR A 75 -20.18 -14.83 22.07
C TYR A 75 -19.11 -15.50 22.94
N ILE A 76 -19.09 -15.27 24.25
CA ILE A 76 -18.04 -15.77 25.15
C ILE A 76 -17.89 -17.30 25.14
N GLN A 77 -18.97 -18.05 24.95
CA GLN A 77 -18.95 -19.50 24.94
C GLN A 77 -18.28 -20.04 23.67
N GLN A 78 -18.44 -19.34 22.54
CA GLN A 78 -17.84 -19.71 21.25
C GLN A 78 -16.41 -19.16 21.08
N LEU A 79 -16.20 -17.87 21.41
CA LEU A 79 -15.01 -17.13 21.02
C LEU A 79 -13.99 -16.89 22.14
N SER A 80 -14.20 -17.30 23.36
CA SER A 80 -13.51 -16.78 24.55
C SER A 80 -13.82 -15.30 24.85
N SER A 81 -13.47 -14.82 26.05
CA SER A 81 -13.89 -13.50 26.50
C SER A 81 -13.19 -12.33 25.82
N SER A 82 -11.99 -12.52 25.28
CA SER A 82 -11.17 -11.44 24.73
C SER A 82 -11.46 -11.14 23.25
N ILE A 83 -11.89 -12.15 22.47
CA ILE A 83 -12.09 -11.99 21.03
C ILE A 83 -13.25 -11.04 20.71
N PRO A 84 -14.46 -11.18 21.28
CA PRO A 84 -15.55 -10.22 21.00
C PRO A 84 -15.20 -8.78 21.33
N GLN A 85 -14.43 -8.55 22.41
CA GLN A 85 -13.96 -7.20 22.75
C GLN A 85 -13.01 -6.62 21.69
N GLN A 86 -12.11 -7.45 21.14
CA GLN A 86 -11.21 -6.99 20.08
C GLN A 86 -11.96 -6.75 18.76
N LEU A 87 -12.97 -7.57 18.45
CA LEU A 87 -13.81 -7.40 17.27
C LEU A 87 -14.63 -6.11 17.33
N GLU A 88 -15.19 -5.79 18.52
CA GLU A 88 -15.89 -4.54 18.74
C GLU A 88 -14.94 -3.34 18.55
N ARG A 89 -13.75 -3.37 19.16
CA ARG A 89 -12.73 -2.32 18.98
C ARG A 89 -12.30 -2.17 17.51
N LYS A 90 -12.06 -3.28 16.82
CA LYS A 90 -11.71 -3.27 15.39
C LYS A 90 -12.83 -2.67 14.55
N ASN A 91 -14.08 -3.05 14.83
CA ASN A 91 -15.25 -2.47 14.15
C ASN A 91 -15.34 -0.96 14.42
N TRP A 92 -15.17 -0.54 15.69
CA TRP A 92 -15.19 0.89 16.02
C TRP A 92 -14.08 1.68 15.32
N GLN A 93 -12.87 1.13 15.20
CA GLN A 93 -11.79 1.76 14.43
C GLN A 93 -12.17 2.02 12.97
N THR A 94 -12.91 1.09 12.32
CA THR A 94 -13.37 1.31 10.94
C THR A 94 -14.40 2.44 10.86
N TRP A 95 -15.28 2.56 11.85
CA TRP A 95 -16.26 3.65 11.93
C TRP A 95 -15.59 5.00 12.22
N THR A 96 -14.59 5.04 13.11
CA THR A 96 -13.81 6.27 13.36
C THR A 96 -13.13 6.77 12.09
N GLY A 97 -12.55 5.87 11.29
CA GLY A 97 -12.00 6.22 9.98
C GLY A 97 -13.04 6.78 9.02
N PHE A 98 -14.21 6.17 8.97
CA PHE A 98 -15.34 6.66 8.17
C PHE A 98 -15.78 8.07 8.58
N PHE A 99 -15.96 8.34 9.89
CA PHE A 99 -16.35 9.66 10.36
C PHE A 99 -15.28 10.73 10.12
N ALA A 100 -14.00 10.36 10.17
CA ALA A 100 -12.92 11.27 9.79
C ALA A 100 -13.00 11.68 8.31
N LEU A 101 -13.29 10.73 7.42
CA LEU A 101 -13.50 11.01 6.00
C LEU A 101 -14.78 11.82 5.75
N LEU A 102 -15.86 11.51 6.48
CA LEU A 102 -17.13 12.23 6.37
C LEU A 102 -17.00 13.69 6.80
N ARG A 103 -16.19 13.98 7.85
CA ARG A 103 -15.86 15.37 8.25
C ARG A 103 -15.11 16.08 7.13
N LYS A 104 -14.06 15.49 6.59
CA LYS A 104 -13.32 16.06 5.45
C LYS A 104 -14.25 16.36 4.28
N TYR A 105 -15.15 15.46 3.95
CA TYR A 105 -16.13 15.65 2.88
C TYR A 105 -17.08 16.82 3.14
N ARG A 106 -17.56 16.99 4.37
CA ARG A 106 -18.52 18.06 4.74
C ARG A 106 -17.86 19.42 4.94
N ASP A 107 -16.60 19.44 5.42
CA ASP A 107 -15.86 20.67 5.73
C ASP A 107 -15.11 21.22 4.49
N SER A 108 -14.98 20.43 3.42
CA SER A 108 -14.32 20.89 2.20
C SER A 108 -15.25 21.78 1.38
N ASP A 109 -15.01 23.08 1.42
CA ASP A 109 -15.51 24.04 0.41
C ASP A 109 -14.89 23.79 -0.97
N ASP A 110 -13.95 22.86 -1.08
CA ASP A 110 -13.15 22.60 -2.26
C ASP A 110 -13.12 21.09 -2.60
N THR A 111 -13.35 20.79 -3.80
CA THR A 111 -13.29 19.68 -4.73
C THR A 111 -12.36 18.46 -4.44
N GLU A 112 -11.79 18.27 -3.26
CA GLU A 112 -10.84 17.19 -2.97
C GLU A 112 -11.49 15.80 -2.78
N VAL A 113 -12.71 15.76 -2.31
CA VAL A 113 -13.48 14.51 -2.15
C VAL A 113 -14.74 14.60 -2.96
N THR A 114 -14.71 14.06 -4.18
CA THR A 114 -15.83 14.16 -5.15
C THR A 114 -17.02 13.30 -4.76
N ASP A 115 -16.79 12.19 -4.03
CA ASP A 115 -17.81 11.25 -3.65
C ASP A 115 -17.96 11.16 -2.13
N GLU A 116 -19.20 11.14 -1.66
CA GLU A 116 -19.48 10.95 -0.26
C GLU A 116 -19.00 9.56 0.23
N PRO A 117 -18.22 9.48 1.33
CA PRO A 117 -17.74 8.22 1.86
C PRO A 117 -18.92 7.34 2.30
N GLY A 118 -18.88 6.06 1.91
CA GLY A 118 -19.84 5.07 2.35
C GLY A 118 -19.50 4.51 3.74
N PRO A 119 -20.50 4.14 4.57
CA PRO A 119 -20.28 3.55 5.89
C PRO A 119 -19.59 2.18 5.77
N PRO A 120 -18.85 1.73 6.81
CA PRO A 120 -18.08 0.50 6.81
C PRO A 120 -18.89 -0.72 6.36
N GLY A 121 -18.31 -1.52 5.46
CA GLY A 121 -18.89 -2.74 4.93
C GLY A 121 -18.84 -3.91 5.92
N TYR A 122 -19.44 -5.04 5.52
CA TYR A 122 -19.36 -6.30 6.26
C TYR A 122 -18.10 -7.09 5.85
N TRP A 123 -17.60 -7.94 6.73
CA TRP A 123 -16.60 -8.95 6.38
C TRP A 123 -17.25 -10.03 5.49
N LYS A 124 -17.18 -9.79 4.17
CA LYS A 124 -17.71 -10.67 3.13
C LYS A 124 -16.70 -10.87 2.02
N GLU A 125 -16.66 -12.09 1.50
CA GLU A 125 -15.86 -12.49 0.35
C GLU A 125 -16.67 -13.43 -0.52
N GLY A 126 -16.86 -13.11 -1.80
CA GLY A 126 -17.59 -13.97 -2.75
C GLY A 126 -19.01 -14.36 -2.29
N GLY A 127 -19.73 -13.50 -1.59
CA GLY A 127 -21.08 -13.77 -1.07
C GLY A 127 -21.12 -14.53 0.26
N THR A 128 -19.98 -14.98 0.79
CA THR A 128 -19.84 -15.66 2.09
C THR A 128 -19.15 -14.74 3.11
N ARG A 129 -19.08 -15.16 4.37
CA ARG A 129 -18.31 -14.43 5.38
C ARG A 129 -16.81 -14.58 5.13
N GLN A 130 -16.08 -13.46 5.18
CA GLN A 130 -14.63 -13.47 5.22
C GLN A 130 -14.19 -14.05 6.56
N LEU A 131 -13.42 -15.14 6.53
CA LEU A 131 -12.95 -15.84 7.72
C LEU A 131 -11.76 -15.11 8.34
N HIS A 132 -12.04 -14.32 9.37
CA HIS A 132 -11.07 -13.44 10.03
C HIS A 132 -11.35 -13.31 11.53
N THR A 133 -10.31 -13.12 12.33
CA THR A 133 -10.42 -12.82 13.76
C THR A 133 -9.28 -11.92 14.24
N VAL A 134 -9.49 -11.28 15.40
CA VAL A 134 -8.48 -10.46 16.09
C VAL A 134 -8.34 -10.95 17.52
N ILE A 135 -7.12 -11.25 17.92
CA ILE A 135 -6.79 -11.84 19.23
C ILE A 135 -5.89 -10.89 20.01
N ARG A 136 -6.20 -10.70 21.29
CA ARG A 136 -5.45 -9.81 22.18
C ARG A 136 -4.08 -10.41 22.52
N ASN A 137 -3.07 -9.55 22.69
CA ASN A 137 -1.67 -9.90 22.89
C ASN A 137 -1.38 -10.82 24.10
N ASP A 138 -2.18 -10.74 25.15
CA ASP A 138 -2.03 -11.52 26.38
C ASP A 138 -2.76 -12.87 26.35
N THR A 139 -3.51 -13.19 25.29
CA THR A 139 -4.33 -14.39 25.19
C THR A 139 -3.80 -15.45 24.23
N TYR A 140 -2.93 -15.08 23.31
CA TYR A 140 -2.18 -16.02 22.48
C TYR A 140 -0.75 -16.17 22.97
N SER A 141 -0.06 -17.26 22.58
CA SER A 141 1.39 -17.37 22.73
C SER A 141 2.01 -17.74 21.40
N LEU A 142 3.10 -17.07 21.06
CA LEU A 142 3.89 -17.30 19.85
C LEU A 142 5.31 -17.64 20.28
N GLU A 143 5.74 -18.87 20.01
CA GLU A 143 7.10 -19.37 20.24
C GLU A 143 7.78 -19.52 18.88
N LEU A 144 8.92 -18.86 18.69
CA LEU A 144 9.71 -18.90 17.48
C LEU A 144 11.03 -19.63 17.74
N GLY A 145 11.36 -20.61 16.90
CA GLY A 145 12.55 -21.44 17.07
C GLY A 145 12.59 -22.57 16.04
N GLU A 146 13.26 -23.68 16.37
CA GLU A 146 13.31 -24.86 15.50
C GLU A 146 11.92 -25.43 15.17
N ARG A 147 10.98 -25.31 16.12
CA ARG A 147 9.56 -25.68 15.96
C ARG A 147 8.70 -24.51 16.39
N SER A 148 8.51 -23.56 15.49
CA SER A 148 7.69 -22.37 15.76
C SER A 148 6.22 -22.74 15.92
N ARG A 149 5.59 -22.22 16.98
CA ARG A 149 4.20 -22.54 17.35
C ARG A 149 3.43 -21.28 17.72
N LEU A 150 2.17 -21.29 17.31
CA LEU A 150 1.17 -20.32 17.73
C LEU A 150 0.07 -21.06 18.50
N GLU A 151 -0.23 -20.64 19.72
CA GLU A 151 -1.31 -21.18 20.54
C GLU A 151 -2.41 -20.16 20.74
N LEU A 152 -3.65 -20.55 20.43
CA LEU A 152 -4.82 -19.70 20.42
C LEU A 152 -5.85 -20.12 21.47
N PRO A 153 -6.56 -19.18 22.11
CA PRO A 153 -7.67 -19.49 22.99
C PRO A 153 -8.87 -19.97 22.17
N LEU A 154 -9.61 -20.94 22.73
CA LEU A 154 -10.90 -21.39 22.24
C LEU A 154 -11.98 -21.12 23.27
N GLY A 155 -13.19 -20.78 22.84
CA GLY A 155 -14.38 -20.75 23.67
C GLY A 155 -14.78 -22.14 24.17
N LYS A 156 -15.58 -22.20 25.23
CA LYS A 156 -15.99 -23.46 25.88
C LYS A 156 -16.73 -24.39 24.91
N GLU A 157 -17.66 -23.87 24.12
CA GLU A 157 -18.43 -24.66 23.14
C GLU A 157 -17.53 -25.28 22.06
N LEU A 158 -16.56 -24.53 21.54
CA LEU A 158 -15.61 -25.06 20.56
C LEU A 158 -14.70 -26.14 21.18
N LYS A 159 -14.29 -25.97 22.45
CA LYS A 159 -13.53 -26.98 23.16
C LYS A 159 -14.32 -28.29 23.32
N GLU A 160 -15.54 -28.20 23.77
CA GLU A 160 -16.43 -29.34 23.93
C GLU A 160 -16.70 -30.06 22.61
N LYS A 161 -17.06 -29.28 21.58
CA LYS A 161 -17.40 -29.80 20.24
C LYS A 161 -16.22 -30.53 19.59
N TYR A 162 -15.00 -30.02 19.74
CA TYR A 162 -13.81 -30.58 19.10
C TYR A 162 -12.92 -31.39 20.06
N GLY A 163 -13.37 -31.67 21.26
CA GLY A 163 -12.69 -32.55 22.23
C GLY A 163 -11.38 -31.96 22.77
N TYR A 164 -11.31 -30.65 23.00
CA TYR A 164 -10.20 -29.97 23.69
C TYR A 164 -10.43 -29.96 25.19
N GLY A 165 -9.38 -30.25 25.96
CA GLY A 165 -9.40 -30.10 27.41
C GLY A 165 -9.56 -28.64 27.86
N TYR A 166 -9.97 -28.47 29.13
CA TYR A 166 -10.25 -27.15 29.69
C TYR A 166 -9.09 -26.13 29.53
N HIS A 167 -7.88 -26.57 29.79
CA HIS A 167 -6.67 -25.74 29.65
C HIS A 167 -5.99 -25.88 28.28
N GLU A 168 -6.50 -26.75 27.40
CA GLU A 168 -5.91 -26.98 26.09
C GLU A 168 -6.20 -25.78 25.17
N LYS A 169 -5.16 -25.33 24.45
CA LYS A 169 -5.25 -24.29 23.42
C LYS A 169 -5.16 -24.93 22.03
N LEU A 170 -5.71 -24.25 21.04
CA LEU A 170 -5.53 -24.62 19.65
C LEU A 170 -4.09 -24.32 19.23
N ARG A 171 -3.37 -25.34 18.74
CA ARG A 171 -1.98 -25.23 18.31
C ARG A 171 -1.85 -25.23 16.82
N LEU A 172 -1.08 -24.25 16.33
CA LEU A 172 -0.74 -24.08 14.90
C LEU A 172 0.77 -24.13 14.73
N GLU A 173 1.23 -24.77 13.67
CA GLU A 173 2.59 -24.64 13.16
C GLU A 173 2.73 -23.25 12.53
N VAL A 174 3.84 -22.56 12.77
CA VAL A 174 4.15 -21.25 12.20
C VAL A 174 5.30 -21.39 11.21
N ARG A 175 5.14 -20.85 10.02
CA ARG A 175 6.16 -20.80 8.98
C ARG A 175 6.55 -19.35 8.68
N GLY A 176 7.81 -19.15 8.44
CA GLY A 176 8.41 -17.85 8.24
C GLY A 176 9.26 -17.42 9.43
N ARG A 177 9.86 -16.25 9.31
CA ARG A 177 10.67 -15.62 10.37
C ARG A 177 10.11 -14.23 10.65
N PRO A 178 10.15 -13.78 11.91
CA PRO A 178 9.76 -12.42 12.23
C PRO A 178 10.70 -11.44 11.52
N HIS A 179 10.13 -10.38 11.03
CA HIS A 179 10.88 -9.24 10.47
C HIS A 179 11.21 -8.22 11.55
N TRP A 180 10.34 -8.10 12.53
CA TRP A 180 10.38 -7.09 13.57
C TRP A 180 10.42 -7.75 14.93
N GLU A 181 11.30 -7.24 15.79
CA GLU A 181 11.41 -7.63 17.19
C GLU A 181 10.86 -6.50 18.06
N GLY A 182 10.11 -6.83 19.11
CA GLY A 182 9.55 -5.87 20.04
C GLY A 182 8.37 -6.44 20.83
N PRO A 183 7.72 -5.64 21.68
CA PRO A 183 6.57 -6.06 22.46
C PRO A 183 5.43 -6.55 21.56
N ASN A 184 4.91 -7.73 21.86
CA ASN A 184 3.80 -8.33 21.12
C ASN A 184 2.53 -7.49 21.24
N GLY A 185 1.92 -7.15 20.12
CA GLY A 185 0.63 -6.51 20.02
C GLY A 185 -0.48 -7.51 19.70
N SER A 186 -1.58 -7.05 19.12
CA SER A 186 -2.68 -7.91 18.67
C SER A 186 -2.23 -8.82 17.51
N LEU A 187 -2.89 -9.97 17.42
CA LEU A 187 -2.73 -10.94 16.34
C LEU A 187 -4.00 -10.96 15.50
N GLU A 188 -3.89 -10.76 14.21
CA GLU A 188 -4.98 -10.93 13.24
C GLU A 188 -4.78 -12.24 12.49
N LEU A 189 -5.82 -13.07 12.39
CA LEU A 189 -5.82 -14.33 11.65
C LEU A 189 -6.84 -14.26 10.54
N ALA A 190 -6.42 -14.64 9.34
CA ALA A 190 -7.27 -14.71 8.16
C ALA A 190 -7.13 -16.06 7.47
N TYR A 191 -8.20 -16.52 6.82
CA TYR A 191 -8.19 -17.68 5.94
C TYR A 191 -8.55 -17.26 4.53
N ASP A 192 -7.63 -17.52 3.62
CA ASP A 192 -7.85 -17.35 2.19
C ASP A 192 -8.46 -18.64 1.62
N ARG A 193 -9.74 -18.59 1.23
CA ARG A 193 -10.47 -19.74 0.68
C ARG A 193 -9.91 -20.21 -0.66
N SER A 194 -9.37 -19.30 -1.47
CA SER A 194 -8.89 -19.61 -2.81
C SER A 194 -7.48 -20.20 -2.82
N ALA A 195 -6.65 -19.87 -1.81
CA ALA A 195 -5.34 -20.49 -1.58
C ALA A 195 -5.40 -21.63 -0.57
N GLU A 196 -6.53 -21.79 0.15
CA GLU A 196 -6.69 -22.71 1.27
C GLU A 196 -5.64 -22.54 2.38
N THR A 197 -5.17 -21.30 2.57
CA THR A 197 -4.10 -20.97 3.53
C THR A 197 -4.61 -20.08 4.67
N PHE A 198 -3.99 -20.26 5.84
CA PHE A 198 -4.18 -19.38 6.99
C PHE A 198 -2.97 -18.48 7.13
N THR A 199 -3.21 -17.20 7.36
CA THR A 199 -2.17 -16.19 7.57
C THR A 199 -2.37 -15.53 8.92
N ALA A 200 -1.29 -15.33 9.66
CA ALA A 200 -1.28 -14.61 10.94
C ALA A 200 -0.46 -13.32 10.79
N HIS A 201 -1.06 -12.19 11.13
CA HIS A 201 -0.42 -10.88 11.18
C HIS A 201 -0.28 -10.46 12.63
N GLN A 202 0.95 -10.48 13.13
CA GLN A 202 1.26 -10.06 14.49
C GLN A 202 1.71 -8.60 14.52
N SER A 203 0.97 -7.76 15.19
CA SER A 203 1.39 -6.40 15.46
C SER A 203 2.51 -6.40 16.51
N VAL A 204 3.58 -5.63 16.27
CA VAL A 204 4.76 -5.53 17.15
C VAL A 204 4.99 -4.06 17.48
N GLY A 205 5.25 -3.76 18.75
CA GLY A 205 5.63 -2.42 19.18
C GLY A 205 7.06 -2.08 18.73
N ARG A 206 7.29 -0.81 18.39
CA ARG A 206 8.64 -0.35 18.01
C ARG A 206 9.55 -0.35 19.26
N THR A 207 10.67 -1.04 19.19
CA THR A 207 11.80 -0.82 20.10
C THR A 207 12.82 0.01 19.34
N HIS A 208 13.26 1.14 19.90
CA HIS A 208 14.23 2.06 19.28
C HIS A 208 15.63 1.45 19.03
N THR A 209 15.80 0.17 19.22
CA THR A 209 17.09 -0.54 19.16
C THR A 209 17.08 -1.74 18.23
N ALA A 210 16.23 -1.77 17.18
CA ALA A 210 16.34 -2.85 16.20
C ALA A 210 17.65 -2.71 15.41
N PRO A 211 18.55 -3.70 15.44
CA PRO A 211 19.77 -3.63 14.65
C PRO A 211 19.41 -3.73 13.16
N VAL A 212 20.09 -2.94 12.35
CA VAL A 212 20.12 -2.98 10.88
C VAL A 212 20.66 -4.34 10.42
N ARG A 213 19.88 -5.42 10.50
CA ARG A 213 20.36 -6.78 10.19
C ARG A 213 20.28 -7.17 8.72
N ARG A 214 19.65 -6.36 7.86
CA ARG A 214 19.41 -6.77 6.46
C ARG A 214 20.41 -6.24 5.45
N PHE A 215 21.19 -5.23 5.81
CA PHE A 215 22.28 -4.71 5.01
C PHE A 215 23.66 -5.06 5.63
N ALA A 216 23.72 -6.13 6.44
CA ALA A 216 24.90 -6.56 7.17
C ALA A 216 26.10 -6.93 6.27
N ASP A 217 25.88 -7.16 4.99
CA ASP A 217 26.94 -7.38 4.00
C ASP A 217 27.47 -6.07 3.38
N THR A 218 26.80 -4.96 3.61
CA THR A 218 27.34 -3.63 3.33
C THR A 218 28.09 -3.20 4.58
N PRO A 219 29.40 -2.88 4.50
CA PRO A 219 30.09 -2.35 5.66
C PRO A 219 29.24 -1.23 6.22
N ALA A 220 28.84 -1.34 7.49
CA ALA A 220 28.17 -0.26 8.19
C ALA A 220 29.10 0.94 7.99
N LEU A 221 28.76 1.80 7.05
CA LEU A 221 29.33 3.12 6.99
C LEU A 221 29.06 3.65 8.38
N ALA A 222 30.11 3.65 9.21
CA ALA A 222 30.08 4.31 10.47
C ALA A 222 29.70 5.74 10.12
N ILE A 223 28.41 6.05 10.31
CA ILE A 223 27.97 7.43 10.32
C ILE A 223 28.71 7.96 11.53
N THR A 224 29.92 8.42 11.28
CA THR A 224 30.66 9.24 12.24
C THR A 224 29.74 10.44 12.43
N SER A 225 29.29 10.61 13.66
CA SER A 225 28.65 11.82 14.15
C SER A 225 29.71 12.97 14.14
N GLY A 226 30.14 13.32 12.93
CA GLY A 226 30.91 14.50 12.63
C GLY A 226 29.94 15.44 11.90
N GLU A 227 30.06 16.71 12.19
CA GLU A 227 29.38 17.84 11.57
C GLU A 227 29.70 17.98 10.05
N ASP A 228 29.65 16.90 9.29
CA ASP A 228 29.75 16.92 7.84
C ASP A 228 28.34 16.77 7.28
N ASP A 229 27.96 17.73 6.46
CA ASP A 229 26.68 17.76 5.73
C ASP A 229 26.52 16.46 4.95
N GLY A 230 25.65 15.57 5.45
CA GLY A 230 25.39 14.28 4.83
C GLY A 230 24.84 14.45 3.42
N VAL A 231 25.05 13.44 2.55
CA VAL A 231 24.49 13.45 1.20
C VAL A 231 22.96 13.46 1.28
N VAL A 232 22.33 14.41 0.62
CA VAL A 232 20.88 14.49 0.51
C VAL A 232 20.41 14.00 -0.86
N ALA A 233 19.19 13.45 -0.94
CA ALA A 233 18.62 12.96 -2.17
C ALA A 233 17.17 13.40 -2.34
N ALA A 234 16.68 13.40 -3.58
CA ALA A 234 15.27 13.58 -3.87
C ALA A 234 14.77 12.49 -4.82
N VAL A 235 13.51 12.12 -4.67
CA VAL A 235 12.82 11.19 -5.56
C VAL A 235 11.57 11.84 -6.15
N ASP A 236 11.53 11.89 -7.47
CA ASP A 236 10.33 12.19 -8.27
C ASP A 236 9.61 10.87 -8.55
N ILE A 237 8.35 10.78 -8.14
CA ILE A 237 7.52 9.58 -8.29
C ILE A 237 6.57 9.78 -9.46
N GLY A 238 6.77 9.00 -10.51
CA GLY A 238 5.98 9.09 -11.74
C GLY A 238 5.20 7.83 -12.07
N ALA A 239 4.30 7.93 -13.04
CA ALA A 239 3.53 6.79 -13.53
C ALA A 239 4.23 6.04 -14.68
N ASN A 240 5.09 6.70 -15.46
CA ASN A 240 5.86 6.10 -16.55
C ASN A 240 7.18 5.53 -16.04
N ASN A 241 7.91 6.33 -15.30
CA ASN A 241 9.03 5.93 -14.50
C ASN A 241 8.59 5.96 -13.04
N LEU A 242 8.69 4.82 -12.37
CA LEU A 242 8.14 4.65 -11.03
C LEU A 242 8.85 5.52 -10.00
N ALA A 243 10.13 5.77 -10.22
CA ALA A 243 10.93 6.69 -9.44
C ALA A 243 12.12 7.18 -10.28
N ALA A 244 12.41 8.46 -10.23
CA ALA A 244 13.66 9.07 -10.65
C ALA A 244 14.33 9.67 -9.42
N VAL A 245 15.56 9.27 -9.12
CA VAL A 245 16.26 9.62 -7.88
C VAL A 245 17.57 10.33 -8.21
N VAL A 246 17.84 11.40 -7.47
CA VAL A 246 19.02 12.22 -7.62
C VAL A 246 19.63 12.51 -6.26
N THR A 247 20.96 12.52 -6.14
CA THR A 247 21.69 12.94 -4.95
C THR A 247 22.30 14.33 -5.11
N SER A 248 22.66 14.98 -3.99
CA SER A 248 23.39 16.25 -3.98
C SER A 248 24.77 16.13 -4.65
N GLU A 249 25.34 14.93 -4.74
CA GLU A 249 26.62 14.66 -5.45
C GLU A 249 26.45 14.45 -6.96
N GLY A 250 25.17 14.42 -7.45
CA GLY A 250 24.88 14.29 -8.88
C GLY A 250 24.65 12.85 -9.36
N ASP A 251 24.75 11.85 -8.50
CA ASP A 251 24.36 10.50 -8.84
C ASP A 251 22.84 10.43 -9.11
N HIS A 252 22.46 9.68 -10.12
CA HIS A 252 21.03 9.52 -10.47
C HIS A 252 20.69 8.12 -10.98
N VAL A 253 19.43 7.71 -10.77
CA VAL A 253 18.89 6.44 -11.25
C VAL A 253 17.40 6.56 -11.55
N VAL A 254 16.94 5.91 -12.62
CA VAL A 254 15.54 5.88 -13.04
C VAL A 254 15.01 4.45 -13.05
N PHE A 255 13.86 4.22 -12.45
CA PHE A 255 13.16 2.93 -12.42
C PHE A 255 11.99 2.94 -13.40
N HIS A 256 12.15 2.25 -14.52
CA HIS A 256 11.17 2.24 -15.60
C HIS A 256 9.96 1.37 -15.28
N GLY A 257 8.77 1.96 -15.28
CA GLY A 257 7.53 1.31 -14.82
C GLY A 257 6.69 0.65 -15.90
N ARG A 258 6.90 1.00 -17.18
CA ARG A 258 6.05 0.56 -18.28
C ARG A 258 5.87 -0.96 -18.38
N PRO A 259 6.92 -1.80 -18.33
CA PRO A 259 6.75 -3.26 -18.40
C PRO A 259 5.93 -3.85 -17.25
N CYS A 260 6.08 -3.26 -16.02
CA CYS A 260 5.28 -3.66 -14.87
C CYS A 260 3.81 -3.30 -15.05
N PHE A 261 3.54 -2.11 -15.60
CA PHE A 261 2.18 -1.64 -15.86
C PHE A 261 1.49 -2.48 -16.94
N GLU A 262 2.15 -2.81 -18.03
CA GLU A 262 1.59 -3.62 -19.11
C GLU A 262 1.09 -4.98 -18.59
N ARG A 263 1.88 -5.65 -17.76
CA ARG A 263 1.46 -6.92 -17.13
C ARG A 263 0.28 -6.76 -16.15
N PHE A 264 0.25 -5.66 -15.42
CA PHE A 264 -0.86 -5.33 -14.53
C PHE A 264 -2.14 -5.07 -15.35
N HIS A 265 -2.01 -4.34 -16.45
CA HIS A 265 -3.10 -4.03 -17.38
C HIS A 265 -3.65 -5.28 -18.05
N ASP A 266 -2.80 -6.21 -18.52
CA ASP A 266 -3.22 -7.47 -19.13
C ASP A 266 -4.08 -8.31 -18.17
N LEU A 267 -3.67 -8.40 -16.89
CA LEU A 267 -4.47 -9.08 -15.86
C LEU A 267 -5.78 -8.34 -15.58
N THR A 268 -5.78 -7.01 -15.62
CA THR A 268 -7.01 -6.21 -15.46
C THR A 268 -7.98 -6.47 -16.61
N ALA A 269 -7.48 -6.52 -17.84
CA ALA A 269 -8.28 -6.84 -19.03
C ALA A 269 -8.84 -8.28 -18.97
N GLU A 270 -8.03 -9.28 -18.55
CA GLU A 270 -8.51 -10.66 -18.36
C GLU A 270 -9.62 -10.73 -17.30
N ILE A 271 -9.46 -10.02 -16.19
CA ILE A 271 -10.49 -9.95 -15.13
C ILE A 271 -11.79 -9.35 -15.68
N ALA A 272 -11.72 -8.24 -16.41
CA ALA A 272 -12.89 -7.57 -17.00
C ALA A 272 -13.61 -8.47 -18.02
N ASP A 273 -12.85 -9.17 -18.88
CA ASP A 273 -13.40 -10.15 -19.83
C ASP A 273 -14.14 -11.29 -19.11
N LEU A 274 -13.55 -11.86 -18.07
CA LEU A 274 -14.21 -12.91 -17.28
C LEU A 274 -15.46 -12.39 -16.55
N GLN A 275 -15.42 -11.18 -16.02
CA GLN A 275 -16.58 -10.57 -15.37
C GLN A 275 -17.74 -10.34 -16.34
N SER A 276 -17.44 -9.92 -17.58
CA SER A 276 -18.47 -9.70 -18.62
C SER A 276 -19.22 -10.99 -19.02
N ARG A 277 -18.62 -12.15 -18.78
CA ARG A 277 -19.19 -13.47 -19.10
C ARG A 277 -19.98 -14.08 -17.95
N LEU A 278 -20.00 -13.45 -16.77
CA LEU A 278 -20.77 -13.93 -15.63
C LEU A 278 -22.27 -13.65 -15.83
N PRO A 279 -23.16 -14.48 -15.27
CA PRO A 279 -24.60 -14.20 -15.24
C PRO A 279 -24.93 -12.85 -14.62
N ALA A 280 -26.04 -12.24 -15.03
CA ALA A 280 -26.49 -10.96 -14.50
C ALA A 280 -26.59 -10.99 -12.95
N GLY A 281 -25.98 -9.99 -12.30
CA GLY A 281 -25.91 -9.89 -10.83
C GLY A 281 -24.77 -10.69 -10.18
N GLN A 282 -23.96 -11.41 -10.95
CA GLN A 282 -22.73 -12.05 -10.47
C GLN A 282 -21.52 -11.25 -10.97
N TYR A 283 -20.61 -10.92 -10.06
CA TYR A 283 -19.38 -10.15 -10.36
C TYR A 283 -18.11 -10.87 -9.93
N TYR A 284 -18.21 -12.06 -9.37
CA TYR A 284 -17.11 -12.81 -8.77
C TYR A 284 -17.17 -14.30 -9.11
N SER A 285 -16.01 -14.89 -9.32
CA SER A 285 -15.77 -16.33 -9.33
C SER A 285 -14.41 -16.60 -8.68
N GLU A 286 -14.16 -17.86 -8.29
CA GLU A 286 -12.84 -18.24 -7.72
C GLU A 286 -11.69 -17.94 -8.68
N ARG A 287 -11.90 -18.12 -10.00
CA ARG A 287 -10.90 -17.76 -11.01
C ARG A 287 -10.60 -16.27 -11.01
N ILE A 288 -11.63 -15.43 -10.95
CA ILE A 288 -11.49 -13.97 -10.87
C ILE A 288 -10.74 -13.59 -9.58
N GLY A 289 -11.08 -14.20 -8.45
CA GLY A 289 -10.39 -13.98 -7.17
C GLY A 289 -8.90 -14.31 -7.23
N ARG A 290 -8.53 -15.43 -7.88
CA ARG A 290 -7.11 -15.78 -8.11
C ARG A 290 -6.38 -14.76 -8.98
N LEU A 291 -7.01 -14.22 -10.02
CA LEU A 291 -6.41 -13.20 -10.88
C LEU A 291 -6.23 -11.86 -10.14
N TYR A 292 -7.20 -11.42 -9.36
CA TYR A 292 -7.07 -10.24 -8.51
C TYR A 292 -5.88 -10.36 -7.56
N ARG A 293 -5.74 -11.53 -6.91
CA ARG A 293 -4.61 -11.79 -6.02
C ARG A 293 -3.29 -11.76 -6.78
N ARG A 294 -3.17 -12.51 -7.88
CA ARG A 294 -1.96 -12.54 -8.70
C ARG A 294 -1.53 -11.13 -9.14
N ARG A 295 -2.49 -10.31 -9.59
CA ARG A 295 -2.26 -8.92 -9.99
C ARG A 295 -1.70 -8.09 -8.83
N GLN A 296 -2.29 -8.21 -7.64
CA GLN A 296 -1.84 -7.49 -6.45
C GLN A 296 -0.46 -7.96 -5.97
N GLU A 297 -0.21 -9.27 -5.95
CA GLU A 297 1.07 -9.85 -5.53
C GLU A 297 2.21 -9.43 -6.46
N GLN A 298 2.01 -9.47 -7.78
CA GLN A 298 3.01 -9.02 -8.76
C GLN A 298 3.35 -7.53 -8.56
N ARG A 299 2.33 -6.67 -8.43
CA ARG A 299 2.53 -5.26 -8.14
C ARG A 299 3.31 -5.04 -6.84
N ASN A 300 2.88 -5.68 -5.76
CA ASN A 300 3.50 -5.53 -4.45
C ASN A 300 4.95 -6.02 -4.45
N HIS A 301 5.22 -7.13 -5.14
CA HIS A 301 6.57 -7.69 -5.27
C HIS A 301 7.51 -6.73 -6.02
N ALA A 302 7.06 -6.16 -7.14
CA ALA A 302 7.85 -5.18 -7.89
C ALA A 302 8.14 -3.92 -7.06
N GLN A 303 7.15 -3.40 -6.32
CA GLN A 303 7.32 -2.24 -5.43
C GLN A 303 8.28 -2.55 -4.26
N ASP A 304 8.10 -3.68 -3.58
CA ASP A 304 8.97 -4.05 -2.45
C ASP A 304 10.42 -4.27 -2.91
N ALA A 305 10.61 -4.84 -4.10
CA ALA A 305 11.94 -4.99 -4.70
C ALA A 305 12.56 -3.65 -5.09
N LEU A 306 11.74 -2.69 -5.61
CA LEU A 306 12.19 -1.34 -5.91
C LEU A 306 12.67 -0.63 -4.65
N VAL A 307 11.85 -0.60 -3.60
CA VAL A 307 12.19 0.03 -2.32
C VAL A 307 13.51 -0.53 -1.76
N ARG A 308 13.71 -1.85 -1.82
CA ARG A 308 14.96 -2.48 -1.35
C ARG A 308 16.16 -2.15 -2.21
N HIS A 309 15.98 -2.08 -3.52
CA HIS A 309 17.05 -1.69 -4.44
C HIS A 309 17.43 -0.23 -4.21
N LEU A 310 16.44 0.65 -4.10
CA LEU A 310 16.64 2.07 -3.81
C LEU A 310 17.32 2.29 -2.45
N ALA A 311 16.85 1.61 -1.40
CA ALA A 311 17.46 1.70 -0.08
C ALA A 311 18.95 1.34 -0.10
N ARG A 312 19.32 0.26 -0.80
CA ARG A 312 20.73 -0.12 -0.98
C ARG A 312 21.50 0.95 -1.73
N TRP A 313 20.96 1.45 -2.83
CA TRP A 313 21.58 2.47 -3.67
C TRP A 313 21.83 3.77 -2.90
N LEU A 314 20.91 4.20 -2.04
CA LEU A 314 21.03 5.37 -1.16
C LEU A 314 22.08 5.16 -0.06
N VAL A 315 22.08 4.01 0.61
CA VAL A 315 23.05 3.66 1.66
C VAL A 315 24.49 3.62 1.09
N GLU A 316 24.67 3.03 -0.09
CA GLU A 316 25.98 2.97 -0.77
C GLU A 316 26.55 4.36 -1.10
N ARG A 317 25.69 5.40 -1.18
CA ARG A 317 26.06 6.81 -1.45
C ARG A 317 26.09 7.70 -0.21
N GLY A 318 25.90 7.10 0.97
CA GLY A 318 25.96 7.86 2.23
C GLY A 318 24.81 8.85 2.42
N VAL A 319 23.67 8.61 1.76
CA VAL A 319 22.48 9.48 1.90
C VAL A 319 21.95 9.42 3.32
N THR A 320 21.70 10.58 3.92
CA THR A 320 21.12 10.74 5.26
C THR A 320 19.68 11.19 5.22
N ASP A 321 19.29 11.96 4.21
CA ASP A 321 17.95 12.55 4.06
C ASP A 321 17.43 12.37 2.65
N LEU A 322 16.18 11.93 2.51
CA LEU A 322 15.49 11.75 1.25
C LEU A 322 14.23 12.60 1.20
N TYR A 323 14.13 13.48 0.21
CA TYR A 323 12.93 14.24 -0.09
C TYR A 323 12.04 13.49 -1.07
N VAL A 324 10.74 13.35 -0.74
CA VAL A 324 9.73 12.62 -1.52
C VAL A 324 8.57 13.55 -1.85
N GLY A 325 8.17 13.60 -3.11
CA GLY A 325 7.09 14.46 -3.57
C GLY A 325 5.71 14.06 -3.01
N LYS A 326 4.93 15.05 -2.56
CA LYS A 326 3.50 14.91 -2.23
C LYS A 326 2.68 14.96 -3.51
N LEU A 327 2.02 13.86 -3.84
CA LEU A 327 1.22 13.72 -5.06
C LEU A 327 -0.26 14.12 -4.88
N ASP A 328 -0.58 14.95 -3.88
CA ASP A 328 -1.97 15.32 -3.54
C ASP A 328 -2.70 16.05 -4.69
N ASP A 329 -1.97 16.74 -5.57
CA ASP A 329 -2.55 17.51 -6.68
C ASP A 329 -2.69 16.75 -8.00
N VAL A 330 -2.06 15.59 -8.17
CA VAL A 330 -2.08 14.82 -9.43
C VAL A 330 -3.46 14.22 -9.71
N ARG A 331 -4.21 13.86 -8.67
CA ARG A 331 -5.57 13.31 -8.78
C ARG A 331 -6.60 14.26 -9.39
N LYS A 332 -6.39 15.56 -9.27
CA LYS A 332 -7.37 16.57 -9.70
C LYS A 332 -7.39 16.84 -11.21
N LYS A 333 -6.41 16.37 -11.98
CA LYS A 333 -6.18 16.80 -13.37
C LYS A 333 -6.42 15.76 -14.46
N HIS A 334 -6.66 14.49 -14.15
CA HIS A 334 -6.72 13.45 -15.18
C HIS A 334 -8.11 12.80 -15.33
N TRP A 335 -8.71 12.98 -16.52
CA TRP A 335 -10.03 12.44 -16.89
C TRP A 335 -9.97 11.08 -17.62
N SER A 336 -8.78 10.51 -17.82
CA SER A 336 -8.62 9.26 -18.55
C SER A 336 -8.66 8.04 -17.63
N ALA A 337 -9.54 7.08 -17.94
CA ALA A 337 -9.63 5.80 -17.20
C ALA A 337 -8.29 5.04 -17.15
N THR A 338 -7.50 5.09 -18.25
CA THR A 338 -6.19 4.45 -18.32
C THR A 338 -5.15 5.14 -17.42
N VAL A 339 -5.22 6.46 -17.30
CA VAL A 339 -4.33 7.21 -16.41
C VAL A 339 -4.68 6.91 -14.96
N ASN A 340 -5.98 6.86 -14.61
CA ASN A 340 -6.43 6.51 -13.27
C ASN A 340 -6.07 5.07 -12.91
N GLU A 341 -6.19 4.11 -13.85
CA GLU A 341 -5.73 2.74 -13.63
C GLU A 341 -4.24 2.70 -13.31
N LYS A 342 -3.44 3.46 -14.05
CA LYS A 342 -1.99 3.49 -13.90
C LYS A 342 -1.54 4.16 -12.60
N THR A 343 -2.12 5.29 -12.26
CA THR A 343 -1.76 6.08 -11.06
C THR A 343 -2.36 5.53 -9.78
N ASP A 344 -3.64 5.21 -9.76
CA ASP A 344 -4.35 4.86 -8.53
C ASP A 344 -4.31 3.36 -8.23
N LEU A 345 -4.50 2.51 -9.25
CA LEU A 345 -4.60 1.07 -9.06
C LEU A 345 -3.25 0.36 -9.16
N PHE A 346 -2.46 0.69 -10.19
CA PHE A 346 -1.16 0.05 -10.39
C PHE A 346 -0.12 0.62 -9.45
N TRP A 347 0.17 1.92 -9.54
CA TRP A 347 1.29 2.47 -8.80
C TRP A 347 1.03 2.58 -7.29
N ALA A 348 -0.24 2.82 -6.88
CA ALA A 348 -0.62 2.89 -5.45
C ALA A 348 0.38 3.72 -4.61
N HIS A 349 0.57 4.98 -4.97
CA HIS A 349 1.59 5.90 -4.43
C HIS A 349 1.68 5.90 -2.89
N GLY A 350 0.53 5.92 -2.21
CA GLY A 350 0.51 5.89 -0.74
C GLY A 350 1.22 4.67 -0.17
N ARG A 351 0.93 3.47 -0.71
CA ARG A 351 1.61 2.24 -0.27
C ARG A 351 3.13 2.28 -0.54
N PHE A 352 3.53 2.80 -1.70
CA PHE A 352 4.95 2.90 -2.05
C PHE A 352 5.67 3.82 -1.08
N ARG A 353 5.12 5.01 -0.84
CA ARG A 353 5.65 6.00 0.07
C ARG A 353 5.76 5.47 1.50
N ASP A 354 4.68 4.92 2.05
CA ASP A 354 4.67 4.30 3.39
C ASP A 354 5.75 3.21 3.49
N ARG A 355 5.89 2.39 2.43
CA ARG A 355 6.88 1.32 2.41
C ARG A 355 8.31 1.83 2.29
N LEU A 356 8.50 2.93 1.55
CA LEU A 356 9.80 3.59 1.41
C LEU A 356 10.24 4.19 2.75
N GLU A 357 9.38 4.96 3.40
CA GLU A 357 9.60 5.51 4.75
C GLU A 357 9.93 4.39 5.75
N ASP A 358 9.12 3.33 5.78
CA ASP A 358 9.31 2.18 6.65
C ASP A 358 10.72 1.56 6.53
N VAL A 359 11.21 1.37 5.31
CA VAL A 359 12.52 0.73 5.06
C VAL A 359 13.64 1.71 5.32
N LEU A 360 13.53 2.94 4.85
CA LEU A 360 14.60 3.93 4.96
C LEU A 360 14.83 4.38 6.41
N GLU A 361 13.76 4.72 7.13
CA GLU A 361 13.90 5.18 8.51
C GLU A 361 14.27 4.05 9.47
N ASP A 362 13.59 2.90 9.38
CA ASP A 362 13.77 1.82 10.35
C ASP A 362 14.97 0.93 10.06
N GLU A 363 15.27 0.64 8.77
CA GLU A 363 16.32 -0.28 8.40
C GLU A 363 17.63 0.44 8.00
N CYS A 364 17.55 1.68 7.47
CA CYS A 364 18.70 2.40 6.92
C CYS A 364 19.08 3.66 7.70
N ARG A 365 18.21 4.17 8.60
CA ARG A 365 18.40 5.45 9.32
C ARG A 365 18.48 6.66 8.39
N ILE A 366 17.84 6.58 7.23
CA ILE A 366 17.67 7.72 6.32
C ILE A 366 16.36 8.38 6.68
N THR A 367 16.38 9.67 6.96
CA THR A 367 15.16 10.45 7.25
C THR A 367 14.39 10.71 5.96
N VAL A 368 13.08 10.51 5.97
CA VAL A 368 12.23 10.76 4.81
C VAL A 368 11.38 12.01 5.05
N HIS A 369 11.50 12.99 4.14
CA HIS A 369 10.78 14.26 4.17
C HIS A 369 9.75 14.27 3.04
N GLU A 370 8.48 14.49 3.38
CA GLU A 370 7.40 14.65 2.40
C GLU A 370 7.15 16.13 2.11
N GLU A 371 7.45 16.57 0.88
CA GLU A 371 7.33 17.96 0.46
C GLU A 371 6.60 18.09 -0.89
N SER A 372 6.10 19.31 -1.19
CA SER A 372 5.43 19.59 -2.45
C SER A 372 6.43 19.65 -3.60
N GLU A 373 6.15 18.93 -4.69
CA GLU A 373 6.92 18.96 -5.94
C GLU A 373 6.29 19.89 -7.01
N ALA A 374 5.33 20.74 -6.64
CA ALA A 374 4.57 21.57 -7.56
C ALA A 374 5.48 22.56 -8.31
N GLY A 375 5.54 22.46 -9.65
CA GLY A 375 6.32 23.38 -10.50
C GLY A 375 7.73 22.91 -10.87
N THR A 376 8.28 21.93 -10.18
CA THR A 376 9.68 21.46 -10.37
C THR A 376 9.98 20.95 -11.77
N SER A 377 8.98 20.49 -12.51
CA SER A 377 9.13 19.96 -13.87
C SER A 377 9.04 20.99 -14.97
N SER A 378 8.83 22.29 -14.64
CA SER A 378 8.55 23.36 -15.61
C SER A 378 9.75 24.26 -15.90
N THR A 379 10.85 24.11 -15.18
CA THR A 379 12.02 24.97 -15.27
C THR A 379 13.28 24.22 -15.72
N CYS A 380 14.16 24.91 -16.40
CA CYS A 380 15.43 24.33 -16.81
C CYS A 380 16.43 24.31 -15.63
N PRO A 381 17.00 23.16 -15.28
CA PRO A 381 17.96 23.08 -14.17
C PRO A 381 19.28 23.81 -14.43
N SER A 382 19.61 24.12 -15.71
CA SER A 382 20.83 24.80 -16.09
C SER A 382 20.74 26.32 -16.05
N CYS A 383 19.65 26.91 -16.56
CA CYS A 383 19.50 28.36 -16.69
C CYS A 383 18.32 28.97 -15.93
N GLY A 384 17.46 28.12 -15.31
CA GLY A 384 16.25 28.58 -14.63
C GLY A 384 15.13 29.07 -15.56
N GLY A 385 15.30 28.97 -16.89
CA GLY A 385 14.28 29.45 -17.86
C GLY A 385 13.10 28.47 -17.96
N GLU A 386 11.91 29.04 -18.24
CA GLU A 386 10.66 28.28 -18.38
C GLU A 386 10.34 27.89 -19.84
N ASN A 387 11.17 28.36 -20.81
CA ASN A 387 11.00 28.02 -22.23
C ASN A 387 11.55 26.61 -22.51
N VAL A 388 10.79 25.60 -22.11
CA VAL A 388 11.18 24.20 -22.16
C VAL A 388 10.21 23.37 -22.99
N HIS A 389 10.73 22.33 -23.64
CA HIS A 389 9.96 21.34 -24.39
C HIS A 389 10.12 19.98 -23.69
N ARG A 390 8.99 19.30 -23.47
CA ARG A 390 8.94 17.94 -22.89
C ARG A 390 8.16 17.01 -23.81
N SER A 391 8.72 15.84 -24.08
CA SER A 391 8.07 14.77 -24.88
C SER A 391 8.44 13.41 -24.35
N GLY A 392 7.55 12.79 -23.57
CA GLY A 392 7.84 11.54 -22.89
C GLY A 392 8.99 11.70 -21.88
N ASP A 393 10.04 10.91 -22.05
CA ASP A 393 11.24 10.95 -21.19
C ASP A 393 12.20 12.10 -21.58
N ASP A 394 11.89 12.88 -22.62
CA ASP A 394 12.77 13.89 -23.17
C ASP A 394 12.45 15.27 -22.62
N PHE A 395 13.50 15.97 -22.21
CA PHE A 395 13.47 17.37 -21.79
C PHE A 395 14.49 18.18 -22.61
N GLN A 396 14.05 19.33 -23.15
CA GLN A 396 14.91 20.27 -23.86
C GLN A 396 14.59 21.71 -23.44
N CYS A 397 15.63 22.47 -23.09
CA CYS A 397 15.50 23.91 -22.88
C CYS A 397 15.76 24.64 -24.18
N LEU A 398 14.77 25.40 -24.68
CA LEU A 398 14.89 26.20 -25.92
C LEU A 398 15.70 27.47 -25.73
N SER A 399 15.96 27.88 -24.47
CA SER A 399 16.72 29.11 -24.18
C SER A 399 18.24 28.86 -24.11
N CYS A 400 18.69 27.72 -23.50
CA CYS A 400 20.13 27.45 -23.33
C CYS A 400 20.61 26.20 -24.03
N GLY A 401 19.72 25.41 -24.66
CA GLY A 401 20.08 24.19 -25.36
C GLY A 401 20.34 22.99 -24.45
N PHE A 402 20.03 23.08 -23.14
CA PHE A 402 20.15 21.95 -22.23
C PHE A 402 19.20 20.80 -22.63
N GLU A 403 19.70 19.57 -22.66
CA GLU A 403 18.91 18.36 -22.90
C GLU A 403 19.11 17.36 -21.77
N GLY A 404 18.02 16.65 -21.39
CA GLY A 404 18.07 15.67 -20.30
C GLY A 404 16.85 14.77 -20.24
N HIS A 405 16.82 13.90 -19.23
CA HIS A 405 15.68 13.03 -18.92
C HIS A 405 14.65 13.82 -18.11
N SER A 406 13.38 13.87 -18.55
CA SER A 406 12.33 14.68 -17.93
C SER A 406 12.16 14.50 -16.43
N ASP A 407 12.12 13.24 -15.96
CA ASP A 407 11.88 12.94 -14.54
C ASP A 407 13.14 13.16 -13.68
N VAL A 408 14.36 12.99 -14.27
CA VAL A 408 15.60 13.39 -13.60
C VAL A 408 15.67 14.91 -13.42
N VAL A 409 15.23 15.68 -14.42
CA VAL A 409 15.13 17.13 -14.31
C VAL A 409 14.13 17.53 -13.20
N GLY A 410 13.00 16.87 -13.12
CA GLY A 410 12.03 17.06 -12.02
C GLY A 410 12.67 16.82 -10.65
N ALA A 411 13.34 15.69 -10.47
CA ALA A 411 14.02 15.34 -9.23
C ALA A 411 15.17 16.31 -8.86
N VAL A 412 15.95 16.79 -9.84
CA VAL A 412 17.00 17.80 -9.62
C VAL A 412 16.44 19.12 -9.15
N ASN A 413 15.38 19.61 -9.79
CA ASN A 413 14.72 20.86 -9.41
C ASN A 413 14.07 20.74 -8.03
N PHE A 414 13.43 19.60 -7.75
CA PHE A 414 12.82 19.32 -6.46
C PHE A 414 13.88 19.30 -5.35
N LEU A 415 15.00 18.62 -5.55
CA LEU A 415 16.12 18.62 -4.59
C LEU A 415 16.63 20.06 -4.35
N ALA A 416 16.78 20.83 -5.41
CA ALA A 416 17.28 22.22 -5.31
C ALA A 416 16.36 23.15 -4.52
N GLU A 417 15.06 22.91 -4.56
CA GLU A 417 14.07 23.69 -3.77
C GLU A 417 14.08 23.31 -2.29
N GLN A 418 14.21 22.02 -2.00
CA GLN A 418 14.00 21.50 -0.63
C GLN A 418 15.27 21.54 0.22
N ALA A 419 16.42 21.31 -0.38
CA ALA A 419 17.65 21.14 0.39
C ALA A 419 18.30 22.46 0.84
N ASP A 420 17.76 23.64 0.50
CA ASP A 420 18.32 24.98 0.79
C ASP A 420 19.86 25.00 0.70
N LEU A 421 20.37 24.37 -0.36
CA LEU A 421 21.80 24.18 -0.55
C LEU A 421 22.43 25.58 -0.77
N GLU A 422 23.04 26.10 0.30
CA GLU A 422 23.78 27.36 0.25
C GLU A 422 24.78 27.32 -0.91
N GLY A 423 24.54 28.14 -1.93
CA GLY A 423 25.42 28.21 -3.11
C GLY A 423 24.69 28.14 -4.45
N GLY A 424 23.37 28.10 -4.44
CA GLY A 424 22.55 28.15 -5.67
C GLY A 424 22.70 26.86 -6.49
N PRO A 425 22.73 26.93 -7.84
CA PRO A 425 22.66 25.76 -8.72
C PRO A 425 23.73 24.65 -8.55
N MET A 426 24.39 24.59 -7.45
CA MET A 426 25.33 23.51 -7.09
C MET A 426 24.61 22.16 -6.92
N ALA A 427 23.35 22.15 -6.57
CA ALA A 427 22.54 20.94 -6.67
C ALA A 427 22.36 20.45 -8.13
N ARG A 428 23.08 21.08 -9.06
CA ARG A 428 23.07 20.81 -10.50
C ARG A 428 24.36 20.18 -11.07
N PRO A 429 25.21 19.44 -10.30
CA PRO A 429 26.42 18.84 -10.88
C PRO A 429 26.07 17.93 -12.06
N ALA A 430 25.00 17.18 -11.96
CA ALA A 430 24.50 16.33 -13.05
C ALA A 430 24.11 17.11 -14.32
N ALA A 431 23.71 18.37 -14.17
CA ALA A 431 23.35 19.24 -15.29
C ALA A 431 24.55 20.01 -15.86
N ARG A 432 25.60 20.25 -15.08
CA ARG A 432 26.75 21.08 -15.49
C ARG A 432 27.84 20.32 -16.24
N GLU A 433 28.09 19.06 -15.91
CA GLU A 433 29.16 18.28 -16.58
C GLU A 433 28.65 17.48 -17.77
N GLN A 434 27.36 17.43 -17.99
CA GLN A 434 26.80 16.60 -19.04
C GLN A 434 26.07 17.44 -20.11
N ASN A 435 26.82 17.90 -21.09
CA ASN A 435 26.45 17.64 -22.47
C ASN A 435 26.40 16.09 -22.68
N SER A 436 25.94 15.36 -21.69
CA SER A 436 25.79 13.92 -21.76
C SER A 436 24.46 13.60 -22.38
N PRO A 437 24.48 12.93 -23.54
CA PRO A 437 23.27 12.49 -24.18
C PRO A 437 22.50 11.57 -23.21
N ARG A 438 21.20 11.43 -23.43
CA ARG A 438 20.26 10.49 -22.77
C ARG A 438 20.83 9.14 -22.34
N ASP A 439 21.98 8.76 -22.93
CA ASP A 439 22.65 7.48 -22.74
C ASP A 439 23.38 7.33 -21.41
N ALA A 440 23.57 8.42 -20.66
CA ALA A 440 24.26 8.39 -19.37
C ALA A 440 23.34 8.07 -18.17
N VAL A 441 22.02 8.25 -18.31
CA VAL A 441 21.09 7.96 -17.22
C VAL A 441 20.97 6.45 -17.01
N ALA A 442 21.28 5.98 -15.80
CA ALA A 442 21.09 4.59 -15.40
C ALA A 442 19.57 4.26 -15.30
N CYS A 443 19.01 3.74 -16.37
CA CYS A 443 17.62 3.24 -16.37
C CYS A 443 17.58 1.77 -15.97
N LEU A 444 16.76 1.45 -14.97
CA LEU A 444 16.52 0.10 -14.51
C LEU A 444 15.12 -0.36 -14.92
N GLU A 445 14.97 -1.63 -15.26
CA GLU A 445 13.70 -2.26 -15.55
C GLU A 445 13.51 -3.55 -14.72
N TRP A 446 12.26 -3.91 -14.51
CA TRP A 446 11.87 -5.08 -13.73
C TRP A 446 11.74 -6.32 -14.63
N ASP A 447 12.51 -7.39 -14.31
CA ASP A 447 12.52 -8.67 -15.04
C ASP A 447 11.68 -9.78 -14.39
N ASP A 448 10.74 -9.46 -13.48
CA ASP A 448 9.95 -10.34 -12.62
C ASP A 448 10.67 -10.85 -11.36
N HIS A 449 11.98 -10.66 -11.26
CA HIS A 449 12.76 -11.14 -10.12
C HIS A 449 13.61 -10.03 -9.48
N ARG A 450 14.11 -9.10 -10.29
CA ARG A 450 15.01 -8.03 -9.84
C ARG A 450 14.95 -6.82 -10.75
N TRP A 451 15.37 -5.68 -10.24
CA TRP A 451 15.66 -4.48 -11.02
C TRP A 451 17.05 -4.61 -11.65
N GLN A 452 17.13 -4.52 -12.95
CA GLN A 452 18.37 -4.64 -13.72
C GLN A 452 18.50 -3.51 -14.74
N ARG A 453 19.75 -3.24 -15.17
CA ARG A 453 19.98 -2.19 -16.14
C ARG A 453 19.29 -2.50 -17.47
N ARG A 454 18.53 -1.53 -17.98
CA ARG A 454 17.86 -1.65 -19.28
C ARG A 454 18.88 -1.72 -20.39
N ASP A 455 18.81 -2.74 -21.24
CA ASP A 455 19.61 -2.84 -22.45
C ASP A 455 18.95 -2.00 -23.55
N ARG A 456 19.58 -0.89 -23.94
CA ARG A 456 19.06 0.02 -24.96
C ARG A 456 19.30 -0.46 -26.39
N SER A 457 19.92 -1.63 -26.60
CA SER A 457 20.16 -2.19 -27.93
C SER A 457 18.91 -2.67 -28.64
N THR A 458 17.83 -2.93 -27.93
CA THR A 458 16.50 -3.22 -28.47
C THR A 458 15.72 -1.92 -28.65
N LYS A 459 15.80 -1.29 -29.82
CA LYS A 459 14.88 -0.20 -30.21
C LYS A 459 13.48 -0.79 -30.26
N GLU A 460 12.62 -0.38 -29.34
CA GLU A 460 11.18 -0.54 -29.53
C GLU A 460 10.80 0.27 -30.78
N GLU A 461 10.35 -0.41 -31.81
CA GLU A 461 9.63 0.24 -32.91
C GLU A 461 8.41 0.93 -32.29
N PRO A 462 8.13 2.21 -32.63
CA PRO A 462 6.93 2.88 -32.13
C PRO A 462 5.72 2.07 -32.60
N ALA A 463 4.96 1.51 -31.65
CA ALA A 463 3.71 0.82 -31.94
C ALA A 463 2.83 1.77 -32.76
N ASP A 464 2.55 1.38 -33.99
CA ASP A 464 1.69 2.10 -34.92
C ASP A 464 0.32 2.36 -34.27
N ARG A 465 0.09 3.61 -33.88
CA ARG A 465 -1.16 4.08 -33.27
C ARG A 465 -2.32 4.19 -34.26
N SER A 466 -2.10 3.86 -35.54
CA SER A 466 -3.08 4.17 -36.61
C SER A 466 -4.18 3.13 -36.82
N THR A 467 -4.15 1.96 -36.14
CA THR A 467 -5.08 0.86 -36.44
C THR A 467 -6.12 0.54 -35.37
N ARG A 468 -6.24 1.29 -34.27
CA ARG A 468 -7.25 1.02 -33.22
C ARG A 468 -8.33 2.08 -33.02
N GLU A 469 -8.38 3.15 -33.79
CA GLU A 469 -9.45 4.17 -33.72
C GLU A 469 -10.59 4.02 -34.74
N GLY A 470 -10.66 2.93 -35.47
CA GLY A 470 -11.62 2.76 -36.55
C GLY A 470 -12.59 1.60 -36.39
N ASN A 471 -13.37 1.50 -35.28
CA ASN A 471 -14.59 0.68 -35.29
C ASN A 471 -15.47 0.88 -34.04
N LEU A 472 -15.99 2.08 -33.91
CA LEU A 472 -17.12 2.32 -33.00
C LEU A 472 -17.88 3.59 -33.43
N VAL A 473 -18.50 3.56 -34.62
CA VAL A 473 -19.71 4.32 -34.94
C VAL A 473 -20.23 3.81 -36.30
N SER A 474 -21.28 3.03 -36.30
CA SER A 474 -22.38 3.10 -37.25
C SER A 474 -23.32 1.92 -37.10
N GLY A 475 -24.51 2.23 -36.77
CA GLY A 475 -25.66 1.33 -36.79
C GLY A 475 -26.70 1.88 -35.83
N GLY A 476 -27.65 2.61 -36.19
CA GLY A 476 -28.49 2.63 -37.36
C GLY A 476 -29.88 2.89 -36.82
N THR A 477 -30.39 4.09 -36.96
CA THR A 477 -31.82 4.41 -36.81
C THR A 477 -32.62 3.52 -37.72
N GLY A 478 -33.59 2.80 -37.21
CA GLY A 478 -34.56 2.00 -37.93
C GLY A 478 -35.87 1.94 -37.16
N THR A 479 -36.79 2.78 -37.56
CA THR A 479 -38.22 2.80 -37.25
C THR A 479 -38.94 1.49 -37.64
N ALA A 480 -39.68 0.88 -36.73
CA ALA A 480 -41.06 0.46 -36.89
C ALA A 480 -41.57 -0.13 -35.57
#